data_e409d424c0422a980b7e72cb510175d9
#
_entry.id   e409d424c0422a980b7e72cb510175d9
#
_cell.length_a   1.000
_cell.length_b   1.000
_cell.length_c   1.000
_cell.angle_alpha   90.00
_cell.angle_beta   90.00
_cell.angle_gamma   90.00
#
_symmetry.space_group_name_H-M   'P 1'
#
loop_
_entity.id
_entity.type
_entity.pdbx_description
1 polymer ?
#
loop_
_entity_poly.entity_id
_entity_poly.type
_entity_poly.pdbx_seq_one_letter_code
_entity_poly.pdbx_strand_id
1 'polypeptide(L)'
;MNAVTHGLLTKQVVVQGESIKVLNELRDNLMKEHEPQGQLETMLVERIATCIWRLRRVIHVESDSLKGEYQQYKSYFVMTINAGYWQNLSRYETMYERQFYKAIHELERVQRSRRGENIPAPLAIEVDLPQQT
;
A
#
# COMPACT_ATOMS: atom_id res chain seq x y z
N MET A 1 19.61 -1.36 -15.83
CA MET A 1 19.79 -1.00 -14.42
C MET A 1 18.88 0.17 -14.09
N ASN A 2 17.82 -0.09 -13.33
CA ASN A 2 16.71 0.85 -13.18
C ASN A 2 16.80 1.73 -11.91
N ALA A 3 18.01 2.20 -11.57
CA ALA A 3 18.24 3.03 -10.38
C ALA A 3 17.46 4.35 -10.40
N VAL A 4 17.15 4.88 -11.57
CA VAL A 4 16.42 6.16 -11.71
C VAL A 4 14.93 6.02 -11.44
N THR A 5 14.32 4.90 -11.86
CA THR A 5 12.90 4.63 -11.61
C THR A 5 12.62 4.33 -10.14
N HIS A 6 13.56 3.69 -9.45
CA HIS A 6 13.45 3.37 -8.03
C HIS A 6 13.49 4.62 -7.13
N GLY A 7 14.29 5.62 -7.50
CA GLY A 7 14.41 6.85 -6.72
C GLY A 7 13.17 7.74 -6.73
N LEU A 8 12.39 7.72 -7.80
CA LEU A 8 11.17 8.54 -7.93
C LEU A 8 10.03 8.02 -7.05
N LEU A 9 9.78 6.72 -7.03
CA LEU A 9 8.75 6.11 -6.20
C LEU A 9 9.07 6.23 -4.72
N THR A 10 10.32 6.02 -4.32
CA THR A 10 10.74 6.14 -2.93
C THR A 10 10.63 7.56 -2.40
N LYS A 11 10.96 8.58 -3.19
CA LYS A 11 10.82 9.98 -2.79
C LYS A 11 9.38 10.42 -2.57
N GLN A 12 8.44 9.84 -3.30
CA GLN A 12 7.02 10.16 -3.17
C GLN A 12 6.33 9.43 -2.01
N VAL A 13 6.83 8.26 -1.63
CA VAL A 13 6.21 7.38 -0.65
C VAL A 13 6.76 7.58 0.74
N VAL A 14 8.03 7.94 0.88
CA VAL A 14 8.71 8.12 2.17
C VAL A 14 8.46 9.51 2.72
N VAL A 15 8.01 9.58 3.97
CA VAL A 15 7.87 10.82 4.72
C VAL A 15 9.03 11.01 5.68
N GLN A 16 9.16 12.23 6.23
CA GLN A 16 10.21 12.56 7.18
C GLN A 16 10.21 11.60 8.38
N GLY A 17 11.38 11.08 8.73
CA GLY A 17 11.56 10.12 9.82
C GLY A 17 11.48 8.65 9.38
N GLU A 18 11.11 8.37 8.15
CA GLU A 18 11.10 7.01 7.59
C GLU A 18 12.40 6.71 6.85
N SER A 19 12.76 5.43 6.79
CA SER A 19 13.98 4.97 6.11
C SER A 19 13.69 4.52 4.68
N ILE A 20 14.28 5.20 3.71
CA ILE A 20 14.28 4.80 2.30
C ILE A 20 14.91 3.42 2.11
N LYS A 21 15.95 3.13 2.88
CA LYS A 21 16.64 1.83 2.83
C LYS A 21 15.70 0.67 3.16
N VAL A 22 14.91 0.81 4.22
CA VAL A 22 13.95 -0.22 4.65
C VAL A 22 12.85 -0.42 3.61
N LEU A 23 12.36 0.66 3.01
CA LEU A 23 11.39 0.56 1.91
C LEU A 23 11.97 -0.17 0.69
N ASN A 24 13.20 0.15 0.31
CA ASN A 24 13.89 -0.51 -0.80
C ASN A 24 14.11 -2.00 -0.52
N GLU A 25 14.49 -2.37 0.71
CA GLU A 25 14.64 -3.77 1.12
C GLU A 25 13.31 -4.53 1.01
N LEU A 26 12.21 -3.95 1.48
CA LEU A 26 10.88 -4.52 1.36
C LEU A 26 10.53 -4.77 -0.11
N ARG A 27 10.73 -3.76 -0.94
CA ARG A 27 10.49 -3.84 -2.38
C ARG A 27 11.32 -4.92 -3.06
N ASP A 28 12.62 -4.95 -2.78
CA ASP A 28 13.54 -5.93 -3.37
C ASP A 28 13.18 -7.36 -2.96
N ASN A 29 12.76 -7.56 -1.72
CA ASN A 29 12.28 -8.85 -1.24
C ASN A 29 11.01 -9.29 -1.96
N LEU A 30 10.05 -8.38 -2.16
CA LEU A 30 8.83 -8.66 -2.91
C LEU A 30 9.11 -8.95 -4.39
N MET A 31 10.06 -8.25 -5.00
CA MET A 31 10.50 -8.52 -6.36
C MET A 31 11.11 -9.93 -6.50
N LYS A 32 11.91 -10.36 -5.54
CA LYS A 32 12.46 -11.72 -5.50
C LYS A 32 11.40 -12.79 -5.29
N GLU A 33 10.46 -12.53 -4.40
CA GLU A 33 9.40 -13.47 -4.06
C GLU A 33 8.42 -13.69 -5.20
N HIS A 34 8.01 -12.62 -5.85
CA HIS A 34 6.98 -12.68 -6.90
C HIS A 34 7.54 -12.85 -8.31
N GLU A 35 8.82 -12.61 -8.51
CA GLU A 35 9.49 -12.73 -9.82
C GLU A 35 8.68 -12.10 -10.96
N PRO A 36 8.37 -10.79 -10.88
CA PRO A 36 7.51 -10.15 -11.86
C PRO A 36 8.14 -10.13 -13.25
N GLN A 37 7.36 -10.44 -14.26
CA GLN A 37 7.75 -10.36 -15.65
C GLN A 37 6.99 -9.25 -16.35
N GLY A 38 7.72 -8.36 -16.98
CA GLY A 38 7.15 -7.21 -17.66
C GLY A 38 6.76 -6.06 -16.73
N GLN A 39 6.36 -4.98 -17.34
CA GLN A 39 6.11 -3.73 -16.65
C GLN A 39 4.85 -3.78 -15.77
N LEU A 40 3.81 -4.44 -16.22
CA LEU A 40 2.55 -4.53 -15.47
C LEU A 40 2.73 -5.27 -14.15
N GLU A 41 3.35 -6.45 -14.19
CA GLU A 41 3.62 -7.22 -12.97
C GLU A 41 4.57 -6.46 -12.02
N THR A 42 5.59 -5.79 -12.56
CA THR A 42 6.49 -4.96 -11.77
C THR A 42 5.75 -3.82 -11.07
N MET A 43 4.87 -3.13 -11.78
CA MET A 43 4.04 -2.08 -11.19
C MET A 43 3.11 -2.60 -10.08
N LEU A 44 2.56 -3.79 -10.26
CA LEU A 44 1.71 -4.42 -9.24
C LEU A 44 2.51 -4.77 -7.98
N VAL A 45 3.73 -5.29 -8.13
CA VAL A 45 4.61 -5.55 -6.98
C VAL A 45 4.98 -4.26 -6.26
N GLU A 46 5.30 -3.20 -6.99
CA GLU A 46 5.57 -1.88 -6.40
C GLU A 46 4.36 -1.32 -5.66
N ARG A 47 3.18 -1.51 -6.20
CA ARG A 47 1.93 -1.12 -5.53
C ARG A 47 1.70 -1.89 -4.24
N ILE A 48 1.98 -3.19 -4.24
CA ILE A 48 1.93 -4.02 -3.03
C ILE A 48 2.91 -3.48 -1.97
N ALA A 49 4.14 -3.20 -2.34
CA ALA A 49 5.14 -2.62 -1.44
C ALA A 49 4.67 -1.28 -0.84
N THR A 50 4.10 -0.42 -1.66
CA THR A 50 3.57 0.88 -1.22
C THR A 50 2.41 0.72 -0.24
N CYS A 51 1.49 -0.20 -0.50
CA CYS A 51 0.37 -0.49 0.40
C CYS A 51 0.86 -1.01 1.76
N ILE A 52 1.80 -1.96 1.75
CA ILE A 52 2.42 -2.49 2.98
C ILE A 52 3.09 -1.35 3.75
N TRP A 53 3.83 -0.48 3.07
CA TRP A 53 4.52 0.65 3.69
C TRP A 53 3.56 1.62 4.38
N ARG A 54 2.46 1.96 3.70
CA ARG A 54 1.43 2.83 4.25
C ARG A 54 0.69 2.19 5.41
N LEU A 55 0.41 0.90 5.35
CA LEU A 55 -0.17 0.15 6.48
C LEU A 55 0.76 0.15 7.70
N ARG A 56 2.05 -0.07 7.50
CA ARG A 56 3.06 0.03 8.58
C ARG A 56 3.07 1.41 9.21
N ARG A 57 2.97 2.45 8.41
CA ARG A 57 2.89 3.84 8.90
C ARG A 57 1.68 4.04 9.82
N VAL A 58 0.51 3.57 9.41
CA VAL A 58 -0.72 3.66 10.21
C VAL A 58 -0.54 2.94 11.55
N ILE A 59 0.03 1.75 11.54
CA ILE A 59 0.31 0.96 12.76
C ILE A 59 1.31 1.68 13.67
N HIS A 60 2.37 2.26 13.12
CA HIS A 60 3.35 3.03 13.90
C HIS A 60 2.73 4.26 14.55
N VAL A 61 1.93 4.99 13.81
CA VAL A 61 1.23 6.17 14.32
C VAL A 61 0.27 5.78 15.47
N GLU A 62 -0.48 4.72 15.29
CA GLU A 62 -1.38 4.20 16.32
C GLU A 62 -0.60 3.78 17.57
N SER A 63 0.47 3.01 17.41
CA SER A 63 1.32 2.55 18.50
C SER A 63 1.97 3.71 19.25
N ASP A 64 2.51 4.68 18.55
CA ASP A 64 3.16 5.86 19.15
C ASP A 64 2.15 6.73 19.90
N SER A 65 0.96 6.86 19.39
CA SER A 65 -0.13 7.57 20.05
C SER A 65 -0.54 6.92 21.38
N LEU A 66 -0.60 5.58 21.39
CA LEU A 66 -0.94 4.80 22.59
C LEU A 66 0.16 4.84 23.65
N LYS A 67 1.42 4.95 23.25
CA LYS A 67 2.58 5.01 24.16
C LYS A 67 2.85 6.40 24.73
N GLY A 68 2.17 7.43 24.26
CA GLY A 68 2.45 8.81 24.64
C GLY A 68 3.76 9.37 24.07
N GLU A 69 4.48 8.64 23.26
CA GLU A 69 5.66 9.08 22.51
C GLU A 69 5.31 9.99 21.33
N TYR A 70 4.21 10.63 21.47
CA TYR A 70 3.54 11.49 20.53
C TYR A 70 4.32 12.72 20.08
N GLN A 71 5.37 13.06 20.82
CA GLN A 71 6.13 14.30 20.64
C GLN A 71 6.85 14.38 19.28
N GLN A 72 7.31 13.25 18.77
CA GLN A 72 8.12 13.20 17.54
C GLN A 72 7.31 13.45 16.28
N TYR A 73 6.04 13.03 16.29
CA TYR A 73 5.09 13.25 15.20
C TYR A 73 4.14 14.42 15.46
N LYS A 74 4.27 15.04 16.63
CA LYS A 74 3.32 16.06 17.12
C LYS A 74 3.16 17.25 16.19
N SER A 75 4.23 17.71 15.57
CA SER A 75 4.17 18.84 14.64
C SER A 75 3.50 18.49 13.31
N TYR A 76 3.64 17.26 12.85
CA TYR A 76 3.06 16.80 11.58
C TYR A 76 1.59 16.37 11.75
N PHE A 77 1.28 15.77 12.89
CA PHE A 77 -0.04 15.20 13.16
C PHE A 77 -0.97 16.14 13.92
N VAL A 78 -0.46 17.05 14.74
CA VAL A 78 -1.32 18.01 15.47
C VAL A 78 -2.05 18.95 14.50
N MET A 79 -1.48 19.26 13.34
CA MET A 79 -2.18 20.01 12.31
C MET A 79 -3.28 19.17 11.61
N THR A 80 -3.17 17.86 11.66
CA THR A 80 -4.12 16.90 11.05
C THR A 80 -5.01 16.20 12.07
N ILE A 81 -4.67 16.27 13.38
CA ILE A 81 -5.41 15.62 14.46
C ILE A 81 -6.48 16.56 15.02
N ASN A 82 -7.46 16.86 14.21
CA ASN A 82 -8.74 17.25 14.74
C ASN A 82 -9.52 16.01 15.21
N ALA A 83 -10.64 16.20 15.88
CA ALA A 83 -11.49 15.22 16.56
C ALA A 83 -11.87 13.95 15.75
N GLY A 84 -11.48 13.85 14.48
CA GLY A 84 -11.70 12.69 13.61
C GLY A 84 -10.47 11.80 13.37
N TYR A 85 -9.38 12.02 14.08
CA TYR A 85 -8.09 11.35 13.84
C TYR A 85 -8.17 9.82 13.86
N TRP A 86 -8.76 9.25 14.90
CA TRP A 86 -8.92 7.81 15.02
C TRP A 86 -9.84 7.22 13.96
N GLN A 87 -10.90 7.92 13.61
CA GLN A 87 -11.80 7.53 12.52
C GLN A 87 -11.09 7.58 11.18
N ASN A 88 -10.25 8.59 10.96
CA ASN A 88 -9.45 8.72 9.75
C ASN A 88 -8.38 7.62 9.65
N LEU A 89 -7.71 7.27 10.74
CA LEU A 89 -6.74 6.17 10.77
C LEU A 89 -7.39 4.84 10.38
N SER A 90 -8.53 4.51 10.98
CA SER A 90 -9.28 3.30 10.67
C SER A 90 -9.74 3.28 9.20
N ARG A 91 -10.13 4.42 8.67
CA ARG A 91 -10.52 4.57 7.26
C ARG A 91 -9.33 4.36 6.33
N TYR A 92 -8.17 4.93 6.63
CA TYR A 92 -6.94 4.74 5.85
C TYR A 92 -6.46 3.30 5.90
N GLU A 93 -6.48 2.68 7.07
CA GLU A 93 -6.15 1.26 7.24
C GLU A 93 -7.02 0.39 6.34
N THR A 94 -8.33 0.52 6.41
CA THR A 94 -9.27 -0.22 5.55
C THR A 94 -9.02 0.02 4.06
N MET A 95 -8.78 1.27 3.68
CA MET A 95 -8.51 1.64 2.29
C MET A 95 -7.23 0.96 1.78
N TYR A 96 -6.14 1.02 2.54
CA TYR A 96 -4.86 0.42 2.15
C TYR A 96 -4.92 -1.10 2.14
N GLU A 97 -5.63 -1.73 3.07
CA GLU A 97 -5.87 -3.17 3.04
C GLU A 97 -6.62 -3.61 1.79
N ARG A 98 -7.66 -2.89 1.40
CA ARG A 98 -8.40 -3.17 0.17
C ARG A 98 -7.53 -3.04 -1.07
N GLN A 99 -6.73 -1.99 -1.14
CA GLN A 99 -5.79 -1.77 -2.25
C GLN A 99 -4.73 -2.87 -2.29
N PHE A 100 -4.24 -3.29 -1.14
CA PHE A 100 -3.27 -4.38 -1.00
C PHE A 100 -3.82 -5.70 -1.52
N TYR A 101 -4.98 -6.13 -1.04
CA TYR A 101 -5.61 -7.37 -1.51
C TYR A 101 -5.97 -7.33 -2.99
N LYS A 102 -6.45 -6.20 -3.46
CA LYS A 102 -6.74 -6.03 -4.88
C LYS A 102 -5.48 -6.17 -5.74
N ALA A 103 -4.39 -5.59 -5.32
CA ALA A 103 -3.12 -5.67 -6.05
C ALA A 103 -2.54 -7.09 -6.05
N ILE A 104 -2.60 -7.80 -4.92
CA ILE A 104 -2.17 -9.21 -4.81
C ILE A 104 -3.00 -10.11 -5.73
N HIS A 105 -4.31 -10.00 -5.67
CA HIS A 105 -5.20 -10.82 -6.49
C HIS A 105 -5.01 -10.55 -8.00
N GLU A 106 -4.81 -9.29 -8.35
CA GLU A 106 -4.55 -8.93 -9.76
C GLU A 106 -3.19 -9.46 -10.21
N LEU A 107 -2.16 -9.35 -9.39
CA LEU A 107 -0.84 -9.92 -9.70
C LEU A 107 -0.93 -11.44 -9.90
N GLU A 108 -1.59 -12.13 -8.99
CA GLU A 108 -1.81 -13.56 -9.09
C GLU A 108 -2.55 -13.92 -10.38
N ARG A 109 -3.62 -13.20 -10.70
CA ARG A 109 -4.39 -13.40 -11.92
C ARG A 109 -3.54 -13.23 -13.16
N VAL A 110 -2.77 -12.16 -13.25
CA VAL A 110 -1.90 -11.86 -14.40
C VAL A 110 -0.81 -12.94 -14.54
N GLN A 111 -0.18 -13.34 -13.45
CA GLN A 111 0.86 -14.36 -13.48
C GLN A 111 0.33 -15.75 -13.85
N ARG A 112 -0.84 -16.12 -13.37
CA ARG A 112 -1.50 -17.36 -13.74
C ARG A 112 -1.89 -17.36 -15.20
N SER A 113 -2.44 -16.25 -15.70
CA SER A 113 -2.78 -16.07 -17.11
C SER A 113 -1.54 -16.18 -18.01
N ARG A 114 -0.43 -15.58 -17.58
CA ARG A 114 0.84 -15.67 -18.33
C ARG A 114 1.37 -17.10 -18.41
N ARG A 115 1.12 -17.91 -17.38
CA ARG A 115 1.50 -19.34 -17.38
C ARG A 115 0.55 -20.23 -18.19
N GLY A 116 -0.45 -19.65 -18.84
CA GLY A 116 -1.40 -20.38 -19.66
C GLY A 116 -2.55 -21.03 -18.88
N GLU A 117 -2.75 -20.70 -17.61
CA GLU A 117 -3.87 -21.17 -16.82
C GLU A 117 -5.17 -20.49 -17.29
N ASN A 118 -6.24 -21.28 -17.40
CA ASN A 118 -7.56 -20.74 -17.68
C ASN A 118 -8.16 -20.15 -16.41
N ILE A 119 -8.22 -18.83 -16.36
CA ILE A 119 -8.73 -18.10 -15.19
C ILE A 119 -10.10 -17.53 -15.57
N PRO A 120 -11.14 -17.79 -14.74
CA PRO A 120 -12.43 -17.15 -14.96
C PRO A 120 -12.31 -15.62 -14.85
N ALA A 121 -13.09 -14.91 -15.69
CA ALA A 121 -13.17 -13.46 -15.61
C ALA A 121 -13.62 -13.04 -14.20
N PRO A 122 -13.11 -11.90 -13.68
CA PRO A 122 -13.58 -11.40 -12.40
C PRO A 122 -15.08 -11.16 -12.45
N LEU A 123 -15.78 -11.67 -11.44
CA LEU A 123 -17.21 -11.43 -11.28
C LEU A 123 -17.42 -9.92 -11.07
N ALA A 124 -18.04 -9.28 -12.05
CA ALA A 124 -18.57 -7.93 -11.84
C ALA A 124 -19.78 -8.06 -10.91
N ILE A 125 -19.59 -7.77 -9.66
CA ILE A 125 -20.71 -7.60 -8.71
C ILE A 125 -21.24 -6.20 -8.98
N GLU A 126 -22.34 -6.11 -9.74
CA GLU A 126 -23.15 -4.89 -9.77
C GLU A 126 -23.76 -4.76 -8.37
N VAL A 127 -23.21 -3.88 -7.58
CA VAL A 127 -23.88 -3.45 -6.36
C VAL A 127 -24.95 -2.45 -6.80
N ASP A 128 -26.18 -2.90 -6.89
CA ASP A 128 -27.33 -2.01 -6.98
C ASP A 128 -27.37 -1.15 -5.69
N LEU A 129 -26.78 0.03 -5.80
CA LEU A 129 -26.99 1.04 -4.79
C LEU A 129 -28.46 1.46 -4.84
N PRO A 130 -29.19 1.39 -3.72
CA PRO A 130 -30.55 1.87 -3.71
C PRO A 130 -30.56 3.33 -4.16
N GLN A 131 -31.30 3.60 -5.22
CA GLN A 131 -31.49 4.97 -5.69
C GLN A 131 -32.12 5.76 -4.56
N GLN A 132 -31.41 6.74 -4.05
CA GLN A 132 -31.99 7.74 -3.16
C GLN A 132 -32.94 8.59 -3.98
N THR A 133 -34.20 8.32 -3.81
CA THR A 133 -35.27 9.23 -4.24
C THR A 133 -35.35 10.44 -3.31
#